data_409c28edcd58f88423c01f929aaef135
#
_entry.id   409c28edcd58f88423c01f929aaef135
#
_cell.length_a   1.000
_cell.length_b   1.000
_cell.length_c   1.000
_cell.angle_alpha   90.00
_cell.angle_beta   90.00
_cell.angle_gamma   90.00
#
_symmetry.space_group_name_H-M   'P 1'
#
loop_
_entity.id
_entity.type
_entity.pdbx_description
1 polymer ?
#
loop_
_entity_poly.entity_id
_entity_poly.type
_entity_poly.pdbx_seq_one_letter_code
_entity_poly.pdbx_strand_id
1 'polypeptide(L)'
;MAQIDLSKYGITGTTEIVYNPSYELLFEEETKAGLEGYEVGKVTELDTVNVMTGIFTGRSPKDKYIVMDANSKDTVWWTSDEYKNDNHPMSEETWAVVKDIAKKELSNKRLFVVDAFCGANKDTRMAIRFIVEVAWQAHFVKNMFIVPTAEELENFEPDFVVYNASKAKVENFKELGLNSETCAAFNITSREQVIINTWYGGEMKKGMFSMMNYYLPLKGIASMHCSANCDMEGKHTAIFFGLSGTGKTTLSTDPKRRLIGDDEHGWDDNGVFNFEGGCYAKVIGLDKESEPDIYNAIRRNALLENVTVADDGKIDFDDKSVTENTRVSYPINHINNIAAEVNGVSSGPAAENVIFLSADAFGVLPPVSILTPEQTKYYFLSGFTAKLAGTERGITEPTPTFSACFGQAFLELHPTKYAEELVKKMEKNGAKAFLVNTGWNGTGKRITIKDTRGIIDAILNGDILKAPTKKIPMFDLEVPTELPGVDSGILDPRDTYADASVWEEKAKDLAGRFIKNFAKYEGNEAGKALVAAGPKL
;
A
#
# COMPACT_ATOMS: atom_id res chain seq x y z
N MET A 1 -13.50 24.88 21.60
CA MET A 1 -12.62 24.60 20.46
C MET A 1 -12.27 25.91 19.79
N ALA A 2 -10.99 26.18 19.52
CA ALA A 2 -10.59 27.32 18.72
C ALA A 2 -11.20 27.17 17.32
N GLN A 3 -11.80 28.24 16.82
CA GLN A 3 -12.38 28.25 15.49
C GLN A 3 -11.24 28.12 14.46
N ILE A 4 -11.31 27.14 13.55
CA ILE A 4 -10.30 26.96 12.50
C ILE A 4 -10.42 28.14 11.53
N ASP A 5 -9.30 28.84 11.33
CA ASP A 5 -9.20 29.89 10.34
C ASP A 5 -8.55 29.37 9.06
N LEU A 6 -9.37 29.20 8.01
CA LEU A 6 -8.89 28.74 6.70
C LEU A 6 -8.27 29.86 5.86
N SER A 7 -8.43 31.13 6.26
CA SER A 7 -7.86 32.25 5.52
C SER A 7 -6.34 32.20 5.45
N LYS A 8 -5.69 31.64 6.47
CA LYS A 8 -4.23 31.40 6.49
C LYS A 8 -3.76 30.46 5.38
N TYR A 9 -4.66 29.63 4.85
CA TYR A 9 -4.40 28.75 3.70
C TYR A 9 -4.84 29.37 2.37
N GLY A 10 -5.29 30.61 2.37
CA GLY A 10 -5.80 31.30 1.19
C GLY A 10 -7.22 30.90 0.77
N ILE A 11 -7.95 30.22 1.65
CA ILE A 11 -9.36 29.85 1.48
C ILE A 11 -10.22 30.90 2.20
N THR A 12 -11.08 31.62 1.46
CA THR A 12 -11.85 32.74 1.98
C THR A 12 -13.35 32.52 1.78
N GLY A 13 -14.18 33.26 2.54
CA GLY A 13 -15.63 33.21 2.40
C GLY A 13 -16.26 31.86 2.79
N THR A 14 -15.60 31.07 3.63
CA THR A 14 -16.15 29.80 4.14
C THR A 14 -17.42 30.06 4.93
N THR A 15 -18.53 29.44 4.52
CA THR A 15 -19.84 29.63 5.14
C THR A 15 -20.03 28.79 6.40
N GLU A 16 -19.44 27.62 6.44
CA GLU A 16 -19.45 26.71 7.59
C GLU A 16 -18.29 25.73 7.49
N ILE A 17 -17.69 25.36 8.62
CA ILE A 17 -16.72 24.29 8.73
C ILE A 17 -17.33 23.17 9.58
N VAL A 18 -17.48 21.99 8.97
CA VAL A 18 -17.80 20.74 9.69
C VAL A 18 -16.48 20.09 10.10
N TYR A 19 -16.13 20.29 11.37
CA TYR A 19 -14.81 19.89 11.88
C TYR A 19 -14.84 18.53 12.56
N ASN A 20 -13.99 17.61 12.11
CA ASN A 20 -13.87 16.25 12.64
C ASN A 20 -15.23 15.61 12.95
N PRO A 21 -16.12 15.48 11.95
CA PRO A 21 -17.48 15.01 12.17
C PRO A 21 -17.52 13.59 12.73
N SER A 22 -18.54 13.32 13.56
CA SER A 22 -18.82 11.96 14.03
C SER A 22 -19.28 11.07 12.87
N TYR A 23 -19.22 9.74 13.06
CA TYR A 23 -19.75 8.80 12.06
C TYR A 23 -21.24 8.98 11.82
N GLU A 24 -22.02 9.31 12.86
CA GLU A 24 -23.45 9.58 12.76
C GLU A 24 -23.71 10.80 11.86
N LEU A 25 -22.98 11.90 12.09
CA LEU A 25 -23.11 13.09 11.27
C LEU A 25 -22.67 12.84 9.83
N LEU A 26 -21.58 12.10 9.61
CA LEU A 26 -21.13 11.72 8.27
C LEU A 26 -22.19 10.89 7.53
N PHE A 27 -22.79 9.91 8.21
CA PHE A 27 -23.87 9.13 7.62
C PHE A 27 -25.05 10.01 7.20
N GLU A 28 -25.48 10.94 8.05
CA GLU A 28 -26.55 11.90 7.72
C GLU A 28 -26.16 12.78 6.52
N GLU A 29 -24.96 13.35 6.54
CA GLU A 29 -24.48 14.26 5.50
C GLU A 29 -24.30 13.60 4.13
N GLU A 30 -23.85 12.35 4.07
CA GLU A 30 -23.62 11.63 2.81
C GLU A 30 -24.85 10.93 2.24
N THR A 31 -25.96 10.85 3.02
CA THR A 31 -27.21 10.20 2.60
C THR A 31 -28.42 11.13 2.60
N LYS A 32 -28.25 12.40 2.99
CA LYS A 32 -29.36 13.37 3.05
C LYS A 32 -29.98 13.64 1.68
N ALA A 33 -31.25 14.05 1.69
CA ALA A 33 -31.93 14.49 0.47
C ALA A 33 -31.31 15.76 -0.12
N GLY A 34 -31.37 15.88 -1.45
CA GLY A 34 -30.87 17.06 -2.16
C GLY A 34 -29.40 17.02 -2.54
N LEU A 35 -28.68 15.94 -2.25
CA LEU A 35 -27.35 15.69 -2.82
C LEU A 35 -27.48 15.29 -4.29
N GLU A 36 -26.50 15.68 -5.10
CA GLU A 36 -26.46 15.40 -6.53
C GLU A 36 -25.15 14.77 -6.97
N GLY A 37 -25.20 14.01 -8.07
CA GLY A 37 -24.02 13.44 -8.69
C GLY A 37 -23.26 12.50 -7.75
N TYR A 38 -21.93 12.67 -7.71
CA TYR A 38 -21.05 11.79 -6.93
C TYR A 38 -21.01 12.11 -5.42
N GLU A 39 -21.75 13.11 -4.96
CA GLU A 39 -21.92 13.37 -3.53
C GLU A 39 -22.89 12.38 -2.86
N VAL A 40 -23.75 11.75 -3.65
CA VAL A 40 -24.81 10.87 -3.17
C VAL A 40 -24.24 9.57 -2.63
N GLY A 41 -24.46 9.32 -1.34
CA GLY A 41 -24.24 8.02 -0.72
C GLY A 41 -25.52 7.19 -0.73
N LYS A 42 -25.41 5.93 -1.12
CA LYS A 42 -26.52 4.96 -1.16
C LYS A 42 -26.38 3.98 -0.01
N VAL A 43 -27.41 3.90 0.83
CA VAL A 43 -27.45 2.95 1.95
C VAL A 43 -27.65 1.53 1.41
N THR A 44 -26.91 0.57 1.94
CA THR A 44 -26.93 -0.84 1.50
C THR A 44 -27.62 -1.75 2.51
N GLU A 45 -27.88 -2.99 2.09
CA GLU A 45 -28.46 -4.05 2.94
C GLU A 45 -27.58 -4.41 4.15
N LEU A 46 -26.27 -4.07 4.11
CA LEU A 46 -25.34 -4.28 5.21
C LEU A 46 -25.19 -3.05 6.13
N ASP A 47 -26.12 -2.10 6.02
CA ASP A 47 -26.11 -0.86 6.81
C ASP A 47 -24.82 -0.01 6.60
N THR A 48 -24.28 -0.07 5.40
CA THR A 48 -23.15 0.74 4.95
C THR A 48 -23.59 1.77 3.94
N VAL A 49 -22.70 2.67 3.57
CA VAL A 49 -22.90 3.62 2.47
C VAL A 49 -22.00 3.24 1.31
N ASN A 50 -22.54 3.21 0.10
CA ASN A 50 -21.78 3.09 -1.14
C ASN A 50 -21.78 4.43 -1.88
N VAL A 51 -20.62 4.82 -2.37
CA VAL A 51 -20.43 6.04 -3.16
C VAL A 51 -19.78 5.74 -4.50
N MET A 52 -19.97 6.65 -5.45
CA MET A 52 -19.35 6.57 -6.76
C MET A 52 -18.24 7.61 -6.84
N THR A 53 -17.06 7.24 -7.32
CA THR A 53 -15.90 8.14 -7.39
C THR A 53 -15.72 8.81 -8.75
N GLY A 54 -16.70 8.71 -9.62
CA GLY A 54 -16.70 9.35 -10.93
C GLY A 54 -15.84 8.61 -11.96
N ILE A 55 -15.23 9.37 -12.85
CA ILE A 55 -14.42 8.81 -13.94
C ILE A 55 -13.15 8.12 -13.45
N PHE A 56 -12.66 8.48 -12.27
CA PHE A 56 -11.49 7.86 -11.66
C PHE A 56 -11.93 6.87 -10.58
N THR A 57 -11.79 5.60 -10.87
CA THR A 57 -12.05 4.50 -9.92
C THR A 57 -10.77 3.93 -9.32
N GLY A 58 -9.66 4.63 -9.52
CA GLY A 58 -8.33 4.35 -9.03
C GLY A 58 -7.48 5.61 -9.07
N ARG A 59 -6.25 5.52 -8.57
CA ARG A 59 -5.28 6.62 -8.65
C ARG A 59 -4.93 6.93 -10.10
N SER A 60 -4.46 8.15 -10.35
CA SER A 60 -3.97 8.59 -11.66
C SER A 60 -2.47 8.87 -11.61
N PRO A 61 -1.61 7.84 -11.78
CA PRO A 61 -0.15 7.99 -11.68
C PRO A 61 0.44 8.97 -12.69
N LYS A 62 -0.17 9.09 -13.87
CA LYS A 62 0.25 10.03 -14.92
C LYS A 62 0.02 11.49 -14.56
N ASP A 63 -0.85 11.76 -13.60
CA ASP A 63 -1.22 13.10 -13.13
C ASP A 63 -0.62 13.41 -11.75
N LYS A 64 0.32 12.57 -11.27
CA LYS A 64 1.09 12.81 -10.05
C LYS A 64 2.30 13.68 -10.35
N TYR A 65 2.48 14.74 -9.55
CA TYR A 65 3.59 15.68 -9.67
C TYR A 65 4.20 15.98 -8.31
N ILE A 66 5.50 16.28 -8.33
CA ILE A 66 6.24 16.77 -7.17
C ILE A 66 6.92 18.07 -7.55
N VAL A 67 6.78 19.11 -6.75
CA VAL A 67 7.44 20.38 -6.99
C VAL A 67 8.95 20.22 -6.95
N MET A 68 9.60 20.61 -8.02
CA MET A 68 11.06 20.62 -8.11
C MET A 68 11.59 21.97 -7.67
N ASP A 69 12.13 22.04 -6.47
CA ASP A 69 12.73 23.22 -5.87
C ASP A 69 14.16 22.94 -5.38
N ALA A 70 14.76 23.89 -4.70
CA ALA A 70 16.12 23.77 -4.19
C ALA A 70 16.31 22.58 -3.23
N ASN A 71 15.27 22.18 -2.50
CA ASN A 71 15.31 21.08 -1.53
C ASN A 71 15.04 19.71 -2.16
N SER A 72 14.09 19.64 -3.09
CA SER A 72 13.61 18.37 -3.67
C SER A 72 14.44 17.91 -4.87
N LYS A 73 15.07 18.83 -5.61
CA LYS A 73 15.75 18.52 -6.87
C LYS A 73 16.84 17.44 -6.76
N ASP A 74 17.56 17.42 -5.64
CA ASP A 74 18.69 16.52 -5.42
C ASP A 74 18.32 15.30 -4.56
N THR A 75 17.11 15.22 -4.04
CA THR A 75 16.67 14.15 -3.12
C THR A 75 15.63 13.22 -3.73
N VAL A 76 14.71 13.74 -4.53
CA VAL A 76 13.65 12.95 -5.14
C VAL A 76 14.18 12.08 -6.27
N TRP A 77 13.68 10.86 -6.33
CA TRP A 77 13.95 9.95 -7.45
C TRP A 77 13.04 10.30 -8.63
N TRP A 78 13.49 11.23 -9.45
CA TRP A 78 12.72 11.75 -10.58
C TRP A 78 12.58 10.73 -11.72
N THR A 79 11.43 10.77 -12.41
CA THR A 79 11.27 10.03 -13.66
C THR A 79 12.27 10.54 -14.70
N SER A 80 12.84 9.61 -15.47
CA SER A 80 13.78 9.91 -16.56
C SER A 80 13.58 8.93 -17.72
N ASP A 81 14.26 9.13 -18.83
CA ASP A 81 14.21 8.19 -19.94
C ASP A 81 14.82 6.84 -19.58
N GLU A 82 15.81 6.83 -18.71
CA GLU A 82 16.48 5.62 -18.22
C GLU A 82 15.63 4.90 -17.16
N TYR A 83 14.96 5.66 -16.27
CA TYR A 83 14.17 5.13 -15.14
C TYR A 83 12.77 5.72 -15.14
N LYS A 84 11.81 5.03 -15.73
CA LYS A 84 10.41 5.45 -15.69
C LYS A 84 9.81 5.19 -14.31
N ASN A 85 9.27 6.25 -13.71
CA ASN A 85 8.49 6.19 -12.49
C ASN A 85 7.42 7.29 -12.47
N ASP A 86 6.65 7.40 -11.40
CA ASP A 86 5.53 8.34 -11.32
C ASP A 86 5.90 9.70 -10.68
N ASN A 87 7.18 9.95 -10.41
CA ASN A 87 7.63 11.20 -9.81
C ASN A 87 7.92 12.25 -10.90
N HIS A 88 6.85 12.84 -11.43
CA HIS A 88 6.95 13.86 -12.47
C HIS A 88 7.27 15.22 -11.84
N PRO A 89 8.27 15.95 -12.34
CA PRO A 89 8.61 17.27 -11.81
C PRO A 89 7.54 18.31 -12.18
N MET A 90 7.31 19.23 -11.26
CA MET A 90 6.48 20.42 -11.45
C MET A 90 7.26 21.66 -11.04
N SER A 91 7.19 22.73 -11.83
CA SER A 91 7.81 24.00 -11.46
C SER A 91 7.08 24.68 -10.31
N GLU A 92 7.78 25.57 -9.59
CA GLU A 92 7.17 26.36 -8.53
C GLU A 92 6.07 27.30 -9.07
N GLU A 93 6.23 27.79 -10.30
CA GLU A 93 5.23 28.62 -10.98
C GLU A 93 3.96 27.82 -11.29
N THR A 94 4.08 26.60 -11.82
CA THR A 94 2.92 25.73 -12.07
C THR A 94 2.24 25.33 -10.77
N TRP A 95 3.01 25.03 -9.71
CA TRP A 95 2.47 24.77 -8.38
C TRP A 95 1.61 25.94 -7.87
N ALA A 96 2.08 27.17 -8.02
CA ALA A 96 1.31 28.34 -7.61
C ALA A 96 -0.04 28.43 -8.34
N VAL A 97 -0.09 28.09 -9.62
CA VAL A 97 -1.32 28.08 -10.43
C VAL A 97 -2.29 26.99 -9.95
N VAL A 98 -1.84 25.73 -9.80
CA VAL A 98 -2.73 24.63 -9.38
C VAL A 98 -3.20 24.80 -7.94
N LYS A 99 -2.36 25.34 -7.06
CA LYS A 99 -2.76 25.67 -5.68
C LYS A 99 -3.82 26.79 -5.67
N ASP A 100 -3.70 27.80 -6.53
CA ASP A 100 -4.69 28.87 -6.65
C ASP A 100 -6.05 28.34 -7.15
N ILE A 101 -6.05 27.42 -8.11
CA ILE A 101 -7.26 26.73 -8.57
C ILE A 101 -7.95 26.03 -7.39
N ALA A 102 -7.20 25.27 -6.59
CA ALA A 102 -7.74 24.56 -5.44
C ALA A 102 -8.30 25.53 -4.37
N LYS A 103 -7.58 26.60 -4.06
CA LYS A 103 -8.04 27.63 -3.11
C LYS A 103 -9.33 28.30 -3.56
N LYS A 104 -9.45 28.62 -4.83
CA LYS A 104 -10.67 29.23 -5.41
C LYS A 104 -11.85 28.26 -5.33
N GLU A 105 -11.64 27.00 -5.69
CA GLU A 105 -12.69 25.97 -5.58
C GLU A 105 -13.18 25.82 -4.15
N LEU A 106 -12.27 25.77 -3.19
CA LEU A 106 -12.59 25.57 -1.77
C LEU A 106 -13.10 26.83 -1.05
N SER A 107 -13.11 28.00 -1.73
CA SER A 107 -13.61 29.26 -1.16
C SER A 107 -15.12 29.43 -1.37
N ASN A 108 -15.74 30.28 -0.54
CA ASN A 108 -17.15 30.69 -0.62
C ASN A 108 -18.15 29.52 -0.53
N LYS A 109 -17.85 28.51 0.27
CA LYS A 109 -18.72 27.35 0.46
C LYS A 109 -18.55 26.72 1.86
N ARG A 110 -19.40 25.78 2.14
CA ARG A 110 -19.32 24.87 3.29
C ARG A 110 -18.25 23.80 3.03
N LEU A 111 -17.41 23.53 4.02
CA LEU A 111 -16.31 22.58 3.92
C LEU A 111 -16.31 21.60 5.09
N PHE A 112 -15.72 20.43 4.84
CA PHE A 112 -15.35 19.48 5.88
C PHE A 112 -13.84 19.59 6.13
N VAL A 113 -13.44 19.70 7.38
CA VAL A 113 -12.04 19.72 7.77
C VAL A 113 -11.81 18.58 8.74
N VAL A 114 -10.90 17.67 8.37
CA VAL A 114 -10.54 16.51 9.19
C VAL A 114 -9.08 16.62 9.57
N ASP A 115 -8.81 16.71 10.86
CA ASP A 115 -7.48 16.63 11.44
C ASP A 115 -7.23 15.20 11.89
N ALA A 116 -6.14 14.62 11.45
CA ALA A 116 -5.81 13.22 11.69
C ALA A 116 -4.29 13.00 11.72
N PHE A 117 -3.87 11.80 12.17
CA PHE A 117 -2.47 11.41 12.14
C PHE A 117 -2.23 10.30 11.11
N CYS A 118 -1.04 10.34 10.50
CA CYS A 118 -0.46 9.26 9.74
C CYS A 118 0.72 8.70 10.54
N GLY A 119 0.58 7.48 11.06
CA GLY A 119 1.56 6.83 11.93
C GLY A 119 1.09 6.65 13.37
N ALA A 120 1.12 5.42 13.88
CA ALA A 120 0.72 5.08 15.24
C ALA A 120 1.76 5.48 16.30
N ASN A 121 3.03 5.67 15.90
CA ASN A 121 4.08 6.11 16.83
C ASN A 121 4.03 7.64 16.98
N LYS A 122 3.84 8.11 18.21
CA LYS A 122 3.71 9.54 18.52
C LYS A 122 4.95 10.37 18.15
N ASP A 123 6.15 9.79 18.23
CA ASP A 123 7.40 10.50 17.97
C ASP A 123 7.67 10.75 16.49
N THR A 124 7.04 9.98 15.61
CA THR A 124 7.34 9.98 14.16
C THR A 124 6.11 10.20 13.28
N ARG A 125 4.91 10.27 13.89
CA ARG A 125 3.66 10.51 13.17
C ARG A 125 3.64 11.88 12.51
N MET A 126 2.91 11.97 11.42
CA MET A 126 2.62 13.23 10.73
C MET A 126 1.20 13.70 11.07
N ALA A 127 1.07 14.92 11.55
CA ALA A 127 -0.21 15.56 11.78
C ALA A 127 -0.70 16.17 10.46
N ILE A 128 -1.90 15.82 10.01
CA ILE A 128 -2.41 16.20 8.70
C ILE A 128 -3.75 16.89 8.83
N ARG A 129 -3.93 18.00 8.14
CA ARG A 129 -5.22 18.65 7.96
C ARG A 129 -5.73 18.40 6.56
N PHE A 130 -6.86 17.72 6.45
CA PHE A 130 -7.57 17.49 5.20
C PHE A 130 -8.68 18.51 5.06
N ILE A 131 -8.69 19.24 3.95
CA ILE A 131 -9.73 20.22 3.60
C ILE A 131 -10.45 19.65 2.38
N VAL A 132 -11.70 19.25 2.55
CA VAL A 132 -12.49 18.57 1.52
C VAL A 132 -13.88 19.20 1.36
N GLU A 133 -14.46 19.09 0.16
CA GLU A 133 -15.79 19.65 -0.15
C GLU A 133 -16.91 18.60 0.02
N VAL A 134 -16.60 17.32 0.13
CA VAL A 134 -17.54 16.21 0.03
C VAL A 134 -17.55 15.39 1.34
N ALA A 135 -18.75 15.13 1.86
CA ALA A 135 -18.92 14.45 3.14
C ALA A 135 -18.26 13.07 3.17
N TRP A 136 -18.46 12.25 2.13
CA TRP A 136 -17.89 10.91 2.12
C TRP A 136 -16.36 10.88 1.95
N GLN A 137 -15.76 11.95 1.41
CA GLN A 137 -14.29 12.08 1.42
C GLN A 137 -13.77 12.31 2.85
N ALA A 138 -14.49 13.07 3.66
CA ALA A 138 -14.20 13.20 5.09
C ALA A 138 -14.37 11.86 5.83
N HIS A 139 -15.39 11.08 5.47
CA HIS A 139 -15.60 9.72 5.98
C HIS A 139 -14.44 8.79 5.61
N PHE A 140 -14.00 8.82 4.37
CA PHE A 140 -12.82 8.06 3.91
C PHE A 140 -11.58 8.38 4.75
N VAL A 141 -11.30 9.68 4.97
CA VAL A 141 -10.18 10.12 5.81
C VAL A 141 -10.32 9.59 7.23
N LYS A 142 -11.52 9.70 7.82
CA LYS A 142 -11.79 9.20 9.17
C LYS A 142 -11.57 7.69 9.31
N ASN A 143 -11.88 6.92 8.27
CA ASN A 143 -11.63 5.48 8.23
C ASN A 143 -10.14 5.14 8.09
N MET A 144 -9.42 5.90 7.25
CA MET A 144 -8.07 5.51 6.81
C MET A 144 -6.93 6.10 7.63
N PHE A 145 -7.17 7.21 8.32
CA PHE A 145 -6.16 7.87 9.15
C PHE A 145 -6.46 7.70 10.63
N ILE A 146 -5.47 7.92 11.48
CA ILE A 146 -5.62 7.77 12.91
C ILE A 146 -6.35 8.98 13.48
N VAL A 147 -7.49 8.72 14.10
CA VAL A 147 -8.34 9.77 14.70
C VAL A 147 -7.68 10.26 15.99
N PRO A 148 -7.39 11.56 16.12
CA PRO A 148 -6.85 12.13 17.35
C PRO A 148 -7.85 12.04 18.51
N THR A 149 -7.34 12.00 19.72
CA THR A 149 -8.17 12.19 20.92
C THR A 149 -8.67 13.63 21.03
N ALA A 150 -9.70 13.86 21.85
CA ALA A 150 -10.19 15.22 22.09
C ALA A 150 -9.10 16.16 22.64
N GLU A 151 -8.24 15.65 23.52
CA GLU A 151 -7.09 16.39 24.06
C GLU A 151 -6.06 16.74 22.94
N GLU A 152 -5.75 15.81 22.05
CA GLU A 152 -4.84 16.04 20.94
C GLU A 152 -5.39 17.07 19.93
N LEU A 153 -6.71 17.19 19.81
CA LEU A 153 -7.36 18.17 18.94
C LEU A 153 -7.37 19.60 19.52
N GLU A 154 -7.27 19.77 20.84
CA GLU A 154 -7.29 21.11 21.47
C GLU A 154 -6.15 22.00 20.97
N ASN A 155 -4.98 21.43 20.73
CA ASN A 155 -3.78 22.15 20.28
C ASN A 155 -3.23 21.55 18.99
N PHE A 156 -4.09 21.07 18.10
CA PHE A 156 -3.67 20.42 16.86
C PHE A 156 -3.06 21.45 15.90
N GLU A 157 -1.80 21.25 15.57
CA GLU A 157 -1.11 21.99 14.51
C GLU A 157 -0.67 20.98 13.42
N PRO A 158 -1.12 21.17 12.18
CA PRO A 158 -0.78 20.26 11.10
C PRO A 158 0.68 20.42 10.65
N ASP A 159 1.35 19.28 10.47
CA ASP A 159 2.63 19.22 9.76
C ASP A 159 2.42 19.29 8.25
N PHE A 160 1.28 18.82 7.77
CA PHE A 160 0.96 18.70 6.36
C PHE A 160 -0.51 19.07 6.09
N VAL A 161 -0.77 19.74 4.96
CA VAL A 161 -2.13 20.16 4.58
C VAL A 161 -2.50 19.58 3.21
N VAL A 162 -3.68 18.97 3.12
CA VAL A 162 -4.25 18.43 1.89
C VAL A 162 -5.43 19.29 1.45
N TYR A 163 -5.33 19.85 0.26
CA TYR A 163 -6.40 20.61 -0.41
C TYR A 163 -7.06 19.69 -1.44
N ASN A 164 -8.24 19.17 -1.14
CA ASN A 164 -8.96 18.29 -2.06
C ASN A 164 -10.07 19.05 -2.78
N ALA A 165 -9.77 19.52 -3.98
CA ALA A 165 -10.66 20.25 -4.86
C ALA A 165 -11.18 19.37 -6.01
N SER A 166 -11.88 18.28 -5.66
CA SER A 166 -12.35 17.26 -6.62
C SER A 166 -13.22 17.81 -7.73
N LYS A 167 -13.97 18.90 -7.46
CA LYS A 167 -14.91 19.51 -8.42
C LYS A 167 -14.23 20.47 -9.40
N ALA A 168 -12.98 20.87 -9.13
CA ALA A 168 -12.23 21.76 -10.01
C ALA A 168 -11.56 20.99 -11.15
N LYS A 169 -11.08 21.72 -12.15
CA LYS A 169 -10.30 21.23 -13.27
C LYS A 169 -9.14 22.18 -13.57
N VAL A 170 -8.03 21.65 -14.07
CA VAL A 170 -6.94 22.44 -14.64
C VAL A 170 -7.22 22.62 -16.14
N GLU A 171 -8.02 23.61 -16.48
CA GLU A 171 -8.47 23.80 -17.88
C GLU A 171 -7.31 24.13 -18.83
N ASN A 172 -6.32 24.88 -18.36
CA ASN A 172 -5.13 25.26 -19.12
C ASN A 172 -3.94 24.28 -18.95
N PHE A 173 -4.22 23.01 -18.69
CA PHE A 173 -3.18 22.00 -18.41
C PHE A 173 -2.11 21.89 -19.51
N LYS A 174 -2.47 22.04 -20.78
CA LYS A 174 -1.52 21.99 -21.91
C LYS A 174 -0.50 23.12 -21.85
N GLU A 175 -0.93 24.33 -21.52
CA GLU A 175 -0.06 25.50 -21.38
C GLU A 175 0.90 25.33 -20.19
N LEU A 176 0.46 24.63 -19.15
CA LEU A 176 1.26 24.33 -17.96
C LEU A 176 2.16 23.10 -18.13
N GLY A 177 2.08 22.40 -19.26
CA GLY A 177 2.85 21.17 -19.51
C GLY A 177 2.38 19.97 -18.69
N LEU A 178 1.12 19.98 -18.23
CA LEU A 178 0.54 18.87 -17.49
C LEU A 178 -0.10 17.83 -18.42
N ASN A 179 -0.25 16.60 -17.93
CA ASN A 179 -0.79 15.48 -18.69
C ASN A 179 -2.28 15.63 -19.01
N SER A 180 -3.07 16.15 -18.06
CA SER A 180 -4.52 16.28 -18.20
C SER A 180 -5.09 17.37 -17.31
N GLU A 181 -6.41 17.54 -17.33
CA GLU A 181 -7.17 18.42 -16.41
C GLU A 181 -7.09 18.00 -14.95
N THR A 182 -6.59 16.77 -14.70
CA THR A 182 -6.47 16.17 -13.36
C THR A 182 -5.06 16.42 -12.82
N CYS A 183 -4.96 16.69 -11.54
CA CYS A 183 -3.68 16.94 -10.89
C CYS A 183 -3.68 16.43 -9.45
N ALA A 184 -2.67 15.64 -9.11
CA ALA A 184 -2.32 15.28 -7.74
C ALA A 184 -0.88 15.71 -7.51
N ALA A 185 -0.69 16.90 -6.95
CA ALA A 185 0.62 17.53 -6.81
C ALA A 185 1.03 17.69 -5.34
N PHE A 186 2.32 17.50 -5.10
CA PHE A 186 2.94 17.58 -3.77
C PHE A 186 4.01 18.65 -3.76
N ASN A 187 3.98 19.49 -2.73
CA ASN A 187 5.10 20.37 -2.39
C ASN A 187 5.73 19.86 -1.10
N ILE A 188 6.87 19.19 -1.20
CA ILE A 188 7.57 18.58 -0.08
C ILE A 188 8.10 19.64 0.89
N THR A 189 8.53 20.77 0.37
CA THR A 189 9.13 21.86 1.15
C THR A 189 8.10 22.60 1.96
N SER A 190 6.96 22.97 1.37
CA SER A 190 5.86 23.64 2.07
C SER A 190 4.92 22.66 2.79
N ARG A 191 5.09 21.34 2.56
CA ARG A 191 4.29 20.27 3.16
C ARG A 191 2.81 20.37 2.83
N GLU A 192 2.52 20.35 1.54
CA GLU A 192 1.17 20.51 1.00
C GLU A 192 0.92 19.52 -0.14
N GLN A 193 -0.32 19.05 -0.26
CA GLN A 193 -0.84 18.34 -1.42
C GLN A 193 -2.06 19.07 -1.97
N VAL A 194 -2.14 19.15 -3.30
CA VAL A 194 -3.31 19.64 -4.03
C VAL A 194 -3.85 18.51 -4.89
N ILE A 195 -5.16 18.24 -4.78
CA ILE A 195 -5.88 17.26 -5.58
C ILE A 195 -6.97 17.98 -6.37
N ILE A 196 -6.97 17.83 -7.69
CA ILE A 196 -7.91 18.46 -8.61
C ILE A 196 -8.49 17.40 -9.56
N ASN A 197 -9.81 17.46 -9.78
CA ASN A 197 -10.55 16.67 -10.77
C ASN A 197 -10.52 15.16 -10.58
N THR A 198 -10.27 14.67 -9.39
CA THR A 198 -10.46 13.27 -9.04
C THR A 198 -11.16 13.17 -7.69
N TRP A 199 -12.17 12.28 -7.62
CA TRP A 199 -12.95 12.05 -6.40
C TRP A 199 -12.41 10.84 -5.62
N TYR A 200 -11.53 10.06 -6.23
CA TYR A 200 -11.01 8.83 -5.65
C TYR A 200 -10.23 9.09 -4.35
N GLY A 201 -10.74 8.55 -3.24
CA GLY A 201 -10.16 8.77 -1.90
C GLY A 201 -8.73 8.25 -1.76
N GLY A 202 -8.36 7.25 -2.54
CA GLY A 202 -7.02 6.67 -2.55
C GLY A 202 -5.89 7.65 -2.91
N GLU A 203 -6.20 8.79 -3.55
CA GLU A 203 -5.20 9.84 -3.80
C GLU A 203 -4.74 10.50 -2.48
N MET A 204 -5.63 10.69 -1.52
CA MET A 204 -5.27 11.18 -0.19
C MET A 204 -4.48 10.14 0.60
N LYS A 205 -4.98 8.89 0.61
CA LYS A 205 -4.34 7.78 1.33
C LYS A 205 -2.91 7.54 0.85
N LYS A 206 -2.75 7.25 -0.44
CA LYS A 206 -1.44 6.96 -1.03
C LYS A 206 -0.55 8.19 -1.17
N GLY A 207 -1.16 9.37 -1.26
CA GLY A 207 -0.42 10.63 -1.20
C GLY A 207 0.33 10.79 0.12
N MET A 208 -0.33 10.55 1.23
CA MET A 208 0.33 10.63 2.55
C MET A 208 1.32 9.48 2.77
N PHE A 209 1.04 8.30 2.26
CA PHE A 209 2.04 7.22 2.23
C PHE A 209 3.30 7.61 1.45
N SER A 210 3.16 8.21 0.29
CA SER A 210 4.29 8.73 -0.49
C SER A 210 5.09 9.77 0.29
N MET A 211 4.41 10.64 1.04
CA MET A 211 5.09 11.64 1.89
C MET A 211 5.83 10.98 3.07
N MET A 212 5.25 9.98 3.72
CA MET A 212 5.96 9.19 4.73
C MET A 212 7.18 8.50 4.12
N ASN A 213 7.08 7.98 2.90
CA ASN A 213 8.20 7.40 2.14
C ASN A 213 9.30 8.41 1.79
N TYR A 214 9.00 9.69 1.80
CA TYR A 214 10.02 10.73 1.65
C TYR A 214 10.67 11.08 2.99
N TYR A 215 9.86 11.44 3.99
CA TYR A 215 10.38 12.01 5.24
C TYR A 215 11.02 10.98 6.17
N LEU A 216 10.45 9.79 6.31
CA LEU A 216 10.92 8.81 7.30
C LEU A 216 12.27 8.18 6.97
N PRO A 217 12.55 7.73 5.74
CA PRO A 217 13.88 7.16 5.44
C PRO A 217 15.02 8.16 5.62
N LEU A 218 14.78 9.44 5.40
CA LEU A 218 15.75 10.50 5.65
C LEU A 218 16.07 10.68 7.15
N LYS A 219 15.20 10.18 8.03
CA LYS A 219 15.39 10.15 9.49
C LYS A 219 15.89 8.79 9.99
N GLY A 220 16.24 7.87 9.09
CA GLY A 220 16.69 6.52 9.46
C GLY A 220 15.56 5.60 9.92
N ILE A 221 14.33 5.85 9.50
CA ILE A 221 13.15 5.03 9.79
C ILE A 221 12.74 4.30 8.52
N ALA A 222 12.58 2.96 8.59
CA ALA A 222 12.08 2.22 7.44
C ALA A 222 10.61 2.54 7.20
N SER A 223 10.27 2.83 5.96
CA SER A 223 8.88 3.05 5.49
C SER A 223 8.55 1.96 4.46
N MET A 224 7.45 1.25 4.66
CA MET A 224 7.24 -0.06 4.03
C MET A 224 5.81 -0.23 3.53
N HIS A 225 5.68 -0.64 2.28
CA HIS A 225 4.43 -1.14 1.71
C HIS A 225 4.29 -2.63 2.05
N CYS A 226 3.77 -2.91 3.22
CA CYS A 226 3.64 -4.26 3.76
C CYS A 226 2.45 -4.38 4.70
N SER A 227 1.97 -5.59 4.92
CA SER A 227 1.13 -5.92 6.05
C SER A 227 1.99 -6.39 7.23
N ALA A 228 1.45 -6.31 8.45
CA ALA A 228 2.14 -6.73 9.66
C ALA A 228 1.18 -7.35 10.65
N ASN A 229 1.67 -8.38 11.35
CA ASN A 229 0.95 -9.00 12.46
C ASN A 229 1.90 -9.34 13.62
N CYS A 230 1.34 -9.68 14.75
CA CYS A 230 2.06 -10.16 15.92
C CYS A 230 1.32 -11.36 16.53
N ASP A 231 1.90 -11.99 17.56
CA ASP A 231 1.21 -13.08 18.26
C ASP A 231 0.03 -12.55 19.10
N MET A 232 -0.71 -13.46 19.75
CA MET A 232 -1.89 -13.10 20.54
C MET A 232 -1.57 -12.26 21.78
N GLU A 233 -0.31 -12.22 22.21
CA GLU A 233 0.19 -11.40 23.32
C GLU A 233 0.75 -10.04 22.86
N GLY A 234 0.71 -9.75 21.56
CA GLY A 234 1.23 -8.50 20.99
C GLY A 234 2.74 -8.49 20.77
N LYS A 235 3.36 -9.66 20.72
CA LYS A 235 4.81 -9.87 20.53
C LYS A 235 5.09 -10.61 19.22
N HIS A 236 6.37 -10.87 18.92
CA HIS A 236 6.81 -11.68 17.78
C HIS A 236 6.23 -11.20 16.44
N THR A 237 6.56 -9.96 16.10
CA THR A 237 6.09 -9.30 14.87
C THR A 237 6.65 -9.96 13.62
N ALA A 238 5.78 -10.14 12.62
CA ALA A 238 6.12 -10.51 11.26
C ALA A 238 5.59 -9.46 10.28
N ILE A 239 6.35 -9.18 9.22
CA ILE A 239 5.95 -8.29 8.14
C ILE A 239 5.94 -9.02 6.81
N PHE A 240 4.96 -8.69 5.97
CA PHE A 240 4.68 -9.35 4.70
C PHE A 240 4.65 -8.32 3.58
N PHE A 241 5.60 -8.43 2.66
CA PHE A 241 5.59 -7.67 1.41
C PHE A 241 5.00 -8.52 0.29
N GLY A 242 4.35 -7.90 -0.65
CA GLY A 242 3.83 -8.60 -1.82
C GLY A 242 2.95 -7.71 -2.67
N LEU A 243 2.93 -7.97 -3.96
CA LEU A 243 2.05 -7.31 -4.91
C LEU A 243 0.65 -7.94 -4.89
N SER A 244 -0.30 -7.33 -5.60
CA SER A 244 -1.65 -7.87 -5.74
C SER A 244 -1.63 -9.32 -6.24
N GLY A 245 -2.45 -10.18 -5.63
CA GLY A 245 -2.57 -11.58 -6.01
C GLY A 245 -1.52 -12.53 -5.42
N THR A 246 -0.57 -12.04 -4.62
CA THR A 246 0.45 -12.88 -3.96
C THR A 246 -0.01 -13.49 -2.64
N GLY A 247 -1.16 -13.07 -2.12
CA GLY A 247 -1.70 -13.56 -0.86
C GLY A 247 -1.35 -12.71 0.37
N LYS A 248 -0.83 -11.50 0.19
CA LYS A 248 -0.42 -10.60 1.29
C LYS A 248 -1.50 -10.47 2.37
N THR A 249 -2.71 -10.06 2.01
CA THR A 249 -3.82 -9.90 2.95
C THR A 249 -4.24 -11.23 3.58
N THR A 250 -4.42 -12.26 2.76
CA THR A 250 -4.85 -13.60 3.23
C THR A 250 -3.87 -14.23 4.21
N LEU A 251 -2.56 -14.12 3.94
CA LEU A 251 -1.53 -14.77 4.75
C LEU A 251 -1.16 -13.98 6.01
N SER A 252 -1.30 -12.66 5.99
CA SER A 252 -1.10 -11.83 7.18
C SER A 252 -2.30 -11.84 8.14
N THR A 253 -3.49 -12.18 7.63
CA THR A 253 -4.70 -12.39 8.44
C THR A 253 -4.74 -13.87 8.85
N ASP A 254 -4.47 -14.12 10.12
CA ASP A 254 -4.43 -15.45 10.71
C ASP A 254 -5.18 -15.39 12.05
N PRO A 255 -6.16 -16.29 12.31
CA PRO A 255 -6.90 -16.30 13.59
C PRO A 255 -6.01 -16.56 14.80
N LYS A 256 -4.80 -17.05 14.61
CA LYS A 256 -3.77 -17.24 15.65
C LYS A 256 -2.89 -16.02 15.90
N ARG A 257 -3.10 -14.95 15.15
CA ARG A 257 -2.28 -13.74 15.18
C ARG A 257 -3.17 -12.50 15.32
N ARG A 258 -2.56 -11.40 15.77
CA ARG A 258 -3.21 -10.08 15.82
C ARG A 258 -2.70 -9.20 14.69
N LEU A 259 -3.62 -8.58 13.96
CA LEU A 259 -3.29 -7.65 12.89
C LEU A 259 -2.75 -6.33 13.46
N ILE A 260 -1.57 -5.91 13.01
CA ILE A 260 -1.06 -4.56 13.23
C ILE A 260 -1.64 -3.63 12.15
N GLY A 261 -1.57 -4.04 10.91
CA GLY A 261 -2.16 -3.36 9.76
C GLY A 261 -2.01 -4.16 8.48
N ASP A 262 -2.76 -3.77 7.45
CA ASP A 262 -2.86 -4.55 6.22
C ASP A 262 -1.99 -4.05 5.06
N ASP A 263 -1.44 -2.81 5.12
CA ASP A 263 -0.87 -2.21 3.91
C ASP A 263 0.38 -1.32 4.10
N GLU A 264 0.43 -0.45 5.11
CA GLU A 264 1.45 0.59 5.25
C GLU A 264 2.02 0.67 6.67
N HIS A 265 3.33 0.52 6.80
CA HIS A 265 4.00 0.48 8.11
C HIS A 265 5.32 1.22 8.11
N GLY A 266 5.69 1.70 9.29
CA GLY A 266 7.04 2.15 9.61
C GLY A 266 7.73 1.17 10.57
N TRP A 267 9.06 1.22 10.58
CA TRP A 267 9.87 0.49 11.53
C TRP A 267 10.97 1.41 12.06
N ASP A 268 10.81 1.81 13.30
CA ASP A 268 11.76 2.64 14.04
C ASP A 268 12.43 1.86 15.19
N ASP A 269 13.10 2.54 16.08
CA ASP A 269 13.77 1.90 17.22
C ASP A 269 12.80 1.30 18.27
N ASN A 270 11.53 1.71 18.24
CA ASN A 270 10.48 1.19 19.12
C ASN A 270 9.77 -0.03 18.54
N GLY A 271 9.93 -0.32 17.26
CA GLY A 271 9.31 -1.45 16.58
C GLY A 271 8.56 -1.08 15.32
N VAL A 272 7.66 -1.97 14.91
CA VAL A 272 6.82 -1.82 13.71
C VAL A 272 5.50 -1.15 14.09
N PHE A 273 5.11 -0.12 13.34
CA PHE A 273 3.87 0.61 13.58
C PHE A 273 3.10 0.86 12.30
N ASN A 274 1.77 0.82 12.41
CA ASN A 274 0.86 1.10 11.31
C ASN A 274 0.83 2.60 11.02
N PHE A 275 0.79 2.99 9.75
CA PHE A 275 0.53 4.38 9.36
C PHE A 275 -0.95 4.74 9.44
N GLU A 276 -1.83 3.75 9.32
CA GLU A 276 -3.25 3.94 9.10
C GLU A 276 -4.10 3.66 10.33
N GLY A 277 -5.31 4.22 10.35
CA GLY A 277 -6.34 3.94 11.35
C GLY A 277 -7.35 2.87 10.92
N GLY A 278 -7.28 2.40 9.70
CA GLY A 278 -8.22 1.43 9.13
C GLY A 278 -7.64 0.63 7.99
N CYS A 279 -8.53 -0.07 7.29
CA CYS A 279 -8.19 -0.94 6.16
C CYS A 279 -8.92 -0.51 4.91
N TYR A 280 -8.31 -0.74 3.75
CA TYR A 280 -8.83 -0.41 2.44
C TYR A 280 -8.73 -1.61 1.50
N ALA A 281 -9.78 -2.42 1.47
CA ALA A 281 -9.79 -3.70 0.78
C ALA A 281 -10.50 -3.65 -0.58
N LYS A 282 -10.04 -4.48 -1.53
CA LYS A 282 -10.81 -4.80 -2.74
C LYS A 282 -11.98 -5.70 -2.38
N VAL A 283 -13.14 -5.45 -3.00
CA VAL A 283 -14.36 -6.22 -2.75
C VAL A 283 -14.96 -6.84 -4.02
N ILE A 284 -14.28 -6.73 -5.16
CA ILE A 284 -14.72 -7.44 -6.35
C ILE A 284 -14.67 -8.95 -6.11
N GLY A 285 -15.78 -9.64 -6.40
CA GLY A 285 -15.89 -11.08 -6.17
C GLY A 285 -15.82 -11.49 -4.69
N LEU A 286 -16.09 -10.57 -3.76
CA LEU A 286 -16.00 -10.85 -2.32
C LEU A 286 -17.00 -11.95 -1.94
N ASP A 287 -16.47 -12.99 -1.30
CA ASP A 287 -17.24 -14.12 -0.80
C ASP A 287 -17.10 -14.23 0.72
N LYS A 288 -18.25 -14.36 1.39
CA LYS A 288 -18.34 -14.43 2.84
C LYS A 288 -17.58 -15.60 3.47
N GLU A 289 -17.55 -16.73 2.78
CA GLU A 289 -16.92 -17.95 3.30
C GLU A 289 -15.41 -17.93 3.12
N SER A 290 -14.94 -17.37 2.00
CA SER A 290 -13.50 -17.29 1.69
C SER A 290 -12.80 -16.15 2.43
N GLU A 291 -13.49 -15.01 2.60
CA GLU A 291 -12.94 -13.77 3.17
C GLU A 291 -13.87 -13.21 4.26
N PRO A 292 -14.11 -13.98 5.33
CA PRO A 292 -15.09 -13.61 6.36
C PRO A 292 -14.73 -12.31 7.09
N ASP A 293 -13.45 -12.03 7.30
CA ASP A 293 -13.02 -10.83 8.03
C ASP A 293 -13.37 -9.55 7.27
N ILE A 294 -13.11 -9.51 5.96
CA ILE A 294 -13.48 -8.36 5.11
C ILE A 294 -14.99 -8.25 5.02
N TYR A 295 -15.70 -9.36 4.76
CA TYR A 295 -17.14 -9.34 4.64
C TYR A 295 -17.83 -8.83 5.92
N ASN A 296 -17.41 -9.32 7.09
CA ASN A 296 -17.97 -8.91 8.38
C ASN A 296 -17.58 -7.49 8.78
N ALA A 297 -16.52 -6.94 8.22
CA ALA A 297 -16.13 -5.54 8.41
C ALA A 297 -17.03 -4.56 7.63
N ILE A 298 -17.77 -5.05 6.63
CA ILE A 298 -18.74 -4.25 5.86
C ILE A 298 -20.02 -4.12 6.68
N ARG A 299 -20.06 -3.08 7.49
CA ARG A 299 -21.18 -2.75 8.38
C ARG A 299 -21.21 -1.24 8.61
N ARG A 300 -22.11 -0.74 9.45
CA ARG A 300 -22.17 0.70 9.80
C ARG A 300 -20.76 1.26 10.03
N ASN A 301 -20.47 2.43 9.48
CA ASN A 301 -19.20 3.15 9.45
C ASN A 301 -18.19 2.68 8.39
N ALA A 302 -18.40 1.53 7.75
CA ALA A 302 -17.66 1.19 6.53
C ALA A 302 -18.17 2.03 5.34
N LEU A 303 -17.29 2.31 4.38
CA LEU A 303 -17.61 3.05 3.16
C LEU A 303 -17.22 2.22 1.94
N LEU A 304 -18.22 1.83 1.15
CA LEU A 304 -18.04 1.15 -0.13
C LEU A 304 -17.82 2.18 -1.25
N GLU A 305 -17.01 1.84 -2.22
CA GLU A 305 -16.72 2.67 -3.39
C GLU A 305 -16.93 1.88 -4.68
N ASN A 306 -17.75 2.43 -5.58
CA ASN A 306 -17.99 1.94 -6.93
C ASN A 306 -18.61 0.53 -7.01
N VAL A 307 -19.25 0.08 -5.96
CA VAL A 307 -19.96 -1.19 -5.93
C VAL A 307 -21.35 -1.01 -6.51
N THR A 308 -21.85 -2.02 -7.22
CA THR A 308 -23.24 -2.01 -7.72
C THR A 308 -24.20 -2.34 -6.59
N VAL A 309 -25.13 -1.42 -6.34
CA VAL A 309 -26.16 -1.54 -5.31
C VAL A 309 -27.53 -1.33 -5.94
N ALA A 310 -28.42 -2.31 -5.83
CA ALA A 310 -29.78 -2.24 -6.33
C ALA A 310 -30.65 -1.24 -5.52
N ASP A 311 -31.83 -0.90 -6.01
CA ASP A 311 -32.70 0.09 -5.37
C ASP A 311 -33.17 -0.32 -3.97
N ASP A 312 -33.27 -1.63 -3.71
CA ASP A 312 -33.57 -2.20 -2.40
C ASP A 312 -32.34 -2.30 -1.46
N GLY A 313 -31.19 -1.81 -1.90
CA GLY A 313 -29.93 -1.83 -1.12
C GLY A 313 -29.09 -3.10 -1.28
N LYS A 314 -29.54 -4.07 -2.09
CA LYS A 314 -28.80 -5.31 -2.32
C LYS A 314 -27.49 -5.05 -3.05
N ILE A 315 -26.42 -5.65 -2.56
CA ILE A 315 -25.07 -5.48 -3.08
C ILE A 315 -24.74 -6.61 -4.07
N ASP A 316 -24.18 -6.24 -5.23
CA ASP A 316 -23.58 -7.17 -6.18
C ASP A 316 -22.06 -6.96 -6.23
N PHE A 317 -21.32 -7.82 -5.51
CA PHE A 317 -19.88 -7.78 -5.49
C PHE A 317 -19.21 -8.32 -6.77
N ASP A 318 -19.95 -9.04 -7.61
CA ASP A 318 -19.40 -9.64 -8.84
C ASP A 318 -19.48 -8.69 -10.05
N ASP A 319 -20.29 -7.64 -9.97
CA ASP A 319 -20.47 -6.69 -11.06
C ASP A 319 -19.21 -5.84 -11.30
N LYS A 320 -18.67 -5.95 -12.50
CA LYS A 320 -17.48 -5.23 -12.98
C LYS A 320 -17.83 -4.10 -13.95
N SER A 321 -19.10 -3.77 -14.12
CA SER A 321 -19.54 -2.80 -15.13
C SER A 321 -18.98 -1.39 -14.91
N VAL A 322 -18.77 -1.00 -13.66
CA VAL A 322 -18.14 0.29 -13.29
C VAL A 322 -16.62 0.15 -13.29
N THR A 323 -16.11 -0.82 -12.53
CA THR A 323 -14.69 -1.08 -12.38
C THR A 323 -14.42 -2.44 -11.75
N GLU A 324 -13.26 -3.01 -12.00
CA GLU A 324 -12.73 -4.15 -11.23
C GLU A 324 -12.10 -3.72 -9.90
N ASN A 325 -11.92 -2.41 -9.66
CA ASN A 325 -11.32 -1.85 -8.46
C ASN A 325 -12.35 -1.34 -7.46
N THR A 326 -13.40 -2.12 -7.24
CA THR A 326 -14.37 -1.85 -6.17
C THR A 326 -13.69 -1.98 -4.81
N ARG A 327 -14.01 -1.06 -3.88
CA ARG A 327 -13.31 -0.96 -2.59
C ARG A 327 -14.27 -0.82 -1.42
N VAL A 328 -13.75 -1.14 -0.25
CA VAL A 328 -14.31 -0.76 1.04
C VAL A 328 -13.22 -0.19 1.94
N SER A 329 -13.51 0.91 2.63
CA SER A 329 -12.72 1.40 3.75
C SER A 329 -13.50 1.20 5.06
N TYR A 330 -12.79 0.80 6.11
CA TYR A 330 -13.38 0.63 7.44
C TYR A 330 -12.33 0.86 8.54
N PRO A 331 -12.75 1.30 9.72
CA PRO A 331 -11.82 1.45 10.84
C PRO A 331 -11.29 0.08 11.29
N ILE A 332 -10.05 0.03 11.75
CA ILE A 332 -9.35 -1.24 12.05
C ILE A 332 -10.08 -2.08 13.11
N ASN A 333 -10.83 -1.45 14.00
CA ASN A 333 -11.62 -2.15 15.02
C ASN A 333 -12.84 -2.92 14.49
N HIS A 334 -13.10 -2.85 13.17
CA HIS A 334 -14.03 -3.77 12.51
C HIS A 334 -13.44 -5.18 12.33
N ILE A 335 -12.13 -5.32 12.46
CA ILE A 335 -11.44 -6.62 12.43
C ILE A 335 -11.28 -7.14 13.86
N ASN A 336 -11.50 -8.44 14.04
CA ASN A 336 -11.22 -9.13 15.28
C ASN A 336 -9.71 -9.41 15.42
N ASN A 337 -9.23 -9.54 16.65
CA ASN A 337 -7.82 -9.82 16.94
C ASN A 337 -6.86 -8.78 16.32
N ILE A 338 -6.98 -7.55 16.76
CA ILE A 338 -6.04 -6.48 16.37
C ILE A 338 -4.99 -6.24 17.48
N ALA A 339 -3.80 -5.82 17.08
CA ALA A 339 -2.70 -5.56 18.01
C ALA A 339 -3.03 -4.45 19.02
N ALA A 340 -3.83 -3.46 18.61
CA ALA A 340 -4.22 -2.35 19.47
C ALA A 340 -4.98 -2.78 20.73
N GLU A 341 -5.65 -3.94 20.72
CA GLU A 341 -6.36 -4.48 21.91
C GLU A 341 -5.41 -4.83 23.05
N VAL A 342 -4.19 -5.22 22.77
CA VAL A 342 -3.18 -5.63 23.76
C VAL A 342 -2.03 -4.62 23.88
N ASN A 343 -1.68 -3.91 22.83
CA ASN A 343 -0.59 -2.94 22.80
C ASN A 343 -1.07 -1.48 22.97
N GLY A 344 -2.39 -1.25 22.99
CA GLY A 344 -2.98 0.09 23.10
C GLY A 344 -2.95 0.92 21.82
N VAL A 345 -2.09 0.57 20.88
CA VAL A 345 -1.94 1.19 19.55
C VAL A 345 -1.65 0.12 18.51
N SER A 346 -1.88 0.44 17.24
CA SER A 346 -1.58 -0.47 16.10
C SER A 346 -0.07 -0.55 15.86
N SER A 347 0.63 -1.22 16.76
CA SER A 347 2.08 -1.43 16.71
C SER A 347 2.47 -2.76 17.36
N GLY A 348 3.70 -3.17 17.11
CA GLY A 348 4.33 -4.32 17.74
C GLY A 348 5.82 -4.07 17.92
N PRO A 349 6.54 -4.95 18.62
CA PRO A 349 8.00 -4.86 18.72
C PRO A 349 8.66 -4.99 17.34
N ALA A 350 9.97 -4.83 17.28
CA ALA A 350 10.76 -5.03 16.07
C ALA A 350 10.42 -6.37 15.40
N ALA A 351 10.31 -6.38 14.08
CA ALA A 351 10.02 -7.61 13.34
C ALA A 351 11.12 -8.65 13.53
N GLU A 352 10.73 -9.88 13.77
CA GLU A 352 11.63 -11.04 13.82
C GLU A 352 11.72 -11.73 12.45
N ASN A 353 10.64 -11.68 11.68
CA ASN A 353 10.53 -12.30 10.37
C ASN A 353 10.04 -11.30 9.31
N VAL A 354 10.74 -11.27 8.19
CA VAL A 354 10.41 -10.47 7.01
C VAL A 354 10.11 -11.44 5.87
N ILE A 355 8.90 -11.38 5.34
CA ILE A 355 8.41 -12.32 4.34
C ILE A 355 8.12 -11.57 3.04
N PHE A 356 8.81 -11.95 1.97
CA PHE A 356 8.54 -11.46 0.62
C PHE A 356 7.67 -12.49 -0.10
N LEU A 357 6.43 -12.10 -0.41
CA LEU A 357 5.49 -12.94 -1.16
C LEU A 357 5.63 -12.68 -2.65
N SER A 358 5.76 -13.74 -3.41
CA SER A 358 5.83 -13.74 -4.87
C SER A 358 4.90 -14.81 -5.42
N ALA A 359 4.18 -14.54 -6.49
CA ALA A 359 3.43 -15.55 -7.21
C ALA A 359 4.14 -15.79 -8.54
N ASP A 360 5.02 -16.79 -8.60
CA ASP A 360 5.79 -17.15 -9.79
C ASP A 360 4.93 -17.98 -10.75
N ALA A 361 4.64 -17.45 -11.93
CA ALA A 361 3.93 -18.17 -12.98
C ALA A 361 4.86 -18.96 -13.93
N PHE A 362 6.18 -18.84 -13.76
CA PHE A 362 7.17 -19.57 -14.54
C PHE A 362 7.44 -20.99 -14.02
N GLY A 363 7.08 -21.27 -12.76
CA GLY A 363 7.32 -22.56 -12.13
C GLY A 363 8.77 -22.79 -11.72
N VAL A 364 9.52 -21.77 -11.43
CA VAL A 364 10.96 -21.78 -11.17
C VAL A 364 11.31 -21.61 -9.71
N LEU A 365 10.70 -20.63 -9.03
CA LEU A 365 11.08 -20.29 -7.67
C LEU A 365 10.61 -21.36 -6.66
N PRO A 366 11.47 -21.69 -5.66
CA PRO A 366 11.07 -22.57 -4.57
C PRO A 366 9.88 -22.01 -3.79
N PRO A 367 9.07 -22.86 -3.15
CA PRO A 367 8.00 -22.40 -2.24
C PRO A 367 8.49 -21.51 -1.11
N VAL A 368 9.72 -21.74 -0.65
CA VAL A 368 10.37 -20.90 0.35
C VAL A 368 11.89 -20.92 0.19
N SER A 369 12.50 -19.77 0.41
CA SER A 369 13.96 -19.60 0.45
C SER A 369 14.35 -18.75 1.64
N ILE A 370 15.48 -19.09 2.27
CA ILE A 370 16.10 -18.28 3.33
C ILE A 370 17.08 -17.32 2.67
N LEU A 371 16.93 -16.04 2.90
CA LEU A 371 17.72 -15.01 2.22
C LEU A 371 18.90 -14.53 3.08
N THR A 372 20.05 -14.34 2.46
CA THR A 372 21.17 -13.56 3.04
C THR A 372 20.80 -12.08 3.09
N PRO A 373 21.52 -11.23 3.86
CA PRO A 373 21.26 -9.78 3.83
C PRO A 373 21.35 -9.16 2.43
N GLU A 374 22.32 -9.57 1.63
CA GLU A 374 22.49 -9.09 0.25
C GLU A 374 21.36 -9.58 -0.67
N GLN A 375 20.96 -10.84 -0.56
CA GLN A 375 19.79 -11.38 -1.27
C GLN A 375 18.50 -10.69 -0.84
N THR A 376 18.35 -10.36 0.44
CA THR A 376 17.22 -9.59 0.95
C THR A 376 17.10 -8.26 0.21
N LYS A 377 18.18 -7.49 0.10
CA LYS A 377 18.18 -6.25 -0.68
C LYS A 377 17.89 -6.47 -2.16
N TYR A 378 18.49 -7.49 -2.78
CA TYR A 378 18.30 -7.78 -4.19
C TYR A 378 16.84 -8.11 -4.54
N TYR A 379 16.22 -9.03 -3.79
CA TYR A 379 14.84 -9.44 -4.03
C TYR A 379 13.82 -8.37 -3.59
N PHE A 380 14.14 -7.59 -2.59
CA PHE A 380 13.34 -6.42 -2.21
C PHE A 380 13.32 -5.36 -3.32
N LEU A 381 14.50 -5.02 -3.88
CA LEU A 381 14.60 -4.11 -5.02
C LEU A 381 13.91 -4.63 -6.27
N SER A 382 13.92 -5.94 -6.48
CA SER A 382 13.24 -6.57 -7.62
C SER A 382 11.72 -6.50 -7.48
N GLY A 383 11.18 -6.83 -6.31
CA GLY A 383 9.74 -6.80 -6.04
C GLY A 383 8.95 -7.63 -7.05
N PHE A 384 9.36 -8.88 -7.25
CA PHE A 384 8.88 -9.75 -8.33
C PHE A 384 7.56 -10.44 -8.03
N THR A 385 6.69 -10.46 -9.02
CA THR A 385 5.60 -11.43 -9.17
C THR A 385 5.38 -11.69 -10.67
N ALA A 386 4.57 -12.69 -11.01
CA ALA A 386 4.22 -12.95 -12.40
C ALA A 386 2.74 -13.32 -12.50
N LYS A 387 2.14 -12.97 -13.65
CA LYS A 387 0.76 -13.33 -13.99
C LYS A 387 0.76 -14.54 -14.91
N LEU A 388 -0.13 -15.49 -14.64
CA LEU A 388 -0.34 -16.64 -15.51
C LEU A 388 -1.05 -16.23 -16.80
N ALA A 389 -0.72 -16.89 -17.91
CA ALA A 389 -1.43 -16.72 -19.17
C ALA A 389 -2.95 -16.95 -19.00
N GLY A 390 -3.75 -16.07 -19.59
CA GLY A 390 -5.21 -16.14 -19.55
C GLY A 390 -5.87 -15.62 -18.27
N THR A 391 -5.10 -15.13 -17.29
CA THR A 391 -5.67 -14.56 -16.05
C THR A 391 -6.19 -13.15 -16.20
N GLU A 392 -5.70 -12.41 -17.19
CA GLU A 392 -6.16 -11.08 -17.57
C GLU A 392 -6.26 -10.96 -19.09
N ARG A 393 -7.10 -10.05 -19.56
CA ARG A 393 -7.26 -9.81 -21.00
C ARG A 393 -5.93 -9.37 -21.63
N GLY A 394 -5.49 -10.10 -22.65
CA GLY A 394 -4.25 -9.81 -23.38
C GLY A 394 -3.00 -10.49 -22.83
N ILE A 395 -3.10 -11.26 -21.73
CA ILE A 395 -1.98 -12.04 -21.22
C ILE A 395 -2.03 -13.45 -21.81
N THR A 396 -1.14 -13.71 -22.76
CA THR A 396 -1.05 -14.97 -23.52
C THR A 396 0.08 -15.88 -23.06
N GLU A 397 1.01 -15.36 -22.27
CA GLU A 397 2.13 -16.08 -21.68
C GLU A 397 2.42 -15.55 -20.28
N PRO A 398 3.19 -16.28 -19.43
CA PRO A 398 3.60 -15.79 -18.13
C PRO A 398 4.29 -14.43 -18.25
N THR A 399 3.75 -13.41 -17.57
CA THR A 399 4.24 -12.03 -17.66
C THR A 399 4.78 -11.59 -16.31
N PRO A 400 6.09 -11.27 -16.20
CA PRO A 400 6.67 -10.79 -14.96
C PRO A 400 6.27 -9.34 -14.68
N THR A 401 6.12 -9.05 -13.40
CA THR A 401 5.99 -7.69 -12.87
C THR A 401 7.10 -7.47 -11.85
N PHE A 402 7.86 -6.40 -12.03
CA PHE A 402 8.88 -5.96 -11.10
C PHE A 402 8.49 -4.58 -10.57
N SER A 403 8.28 -4.50 -9.27
CA SER A 403 7.93 -3.25 -8.58
C SER A 403 8.88 -3.05 -7.41
N ALA A 404 9.80 -2.11 -7.54
CA ALA A 404 10.82 -1.85 -6.54
C ALA A 404 10.21 -1.76 -5.13
N CYS A 405 10.80 -2.47 -4.18
CA CYS A 405 10.36 -2.51 -2.79
C CYS A 405 8.88 -2.90 -2.61
N PHE A 406 8.30 -3.62 -3.58
CA PHE A 406 6.87 -3.98 -3.64
C PHE A 406 5.91 -2.78 -3.62
N GLY A 407 6.39 -1.61 -4.01
CA GLY A 407 5.60 -0.38 -3.97
C GLY A 407 6.20 0.78 -4.77
N GLN A 408 6.77 0.50 -5.95
CA GLN A 408 7.49 1.50 -6.76
C GLN A 408 6.72 2.80 -6.98
N ALA A 409 5.40 2.71 -7.18
CA ALA A 409 4.55 3.88 -7.42
C ALA A 409 4.55 4.92 -6.28
N PHE A 410 4.99 4.52 -5.10
CA PHE A 410 4.95 5.33 -3.87
C PHE A 410 6.34 5.73 -3.38
N LEU A 411 7.40 5.35 -4.09
CA LEU A 411 8.78 5.66 -3.70
C LEU A 411 9.18 7.05 -4.18
N GLU A 412 9.49 7.91 -3.24
CA GLU A 412 9.94 9.29 -3.53
C GLU A 412 11.46 9.42 -3.58
N LEU A 413 12.17 8.51 -2.91
CA LEU A 413 13.63 8.41 -2.90
C LEU A 413 14.08 7.24 -3.78
N HIS A 414 15.38 7.20 -4.09
CA HIS A 414 15.93 6.06 -4.84
C HIS A 414 15.65 4.74 -4.09
N PRO A 415 15.23 3.68 -4.78
CA PRO A 415 14.82 2.42 -4.15
C PRO A 415 15.86 1.79 -3.22
N THR A 416 17.15 1.95 -3.51
CA THR A 416 18.23 1.46 -2.65
C THR A 416 18.19 2.03 -1.24
N LYS A 417 17.64 3.23 -1.06
CA LYS A 417 17.49 3.83 0.28
C LYS A 417 16.53 3.03 1.16
N TYR A 418 15.43 2.55 0.59
CA TYR A 418 14.45 1.73 1.32
C TYR A 418 15.01 0.34 1.67
N ALA A 419 15.73 -0.28 0.75
CA ALA A 419 16.39 -1.56 0.98
C ALA A 419 17.45 -1.44 2.08
N GLU A 420 18.24 -0.37 2.07
CA GLU A 420 19.25 -0.08 3.08
C GLU A 420 18.63 0.08 4.48
N GLU A 421 17.58 0.89 4.61
CA GLU A 421 16.91 1.12 5.89
C GLU A 421 16.24 -0.16 6.45
N LEU A 422 15.59 -0.96 5.58
CA LEU A 422 15.00 -2.24 5.98
C LEU A 422 16.08 -3.18 6.56
N VAL A 423 17.18 -3.37 5.84
CA VAL A 423 18.23 -4.31 6.26
C VAL A 423 18.97 -3.81 7.49
N LYS A 424 19.18 -2.50 7.66
CA LYS A 424 19.70 -1.94 8.91
C LYS A 424 18.84 -2.30 10.13
N LYS A 425 17.51 -2.18 10.00
CA LYS A 425 16.56 -2.58 11.06
C LYS A 425 16.62 -4.08 11.33
N MET A 426 16.71 -4.89 10.28
CA MET A 426 16.83 -6.34 10.40
C MET A 426 18.12 -6.75 11.11
N GLU A 427 19.25 -6.22 10.72
CA GLU A 427 20.56 -6.52 11.33
C GLU A 427 20.59 -6.12 12.80
N LYS A 428 20.11 -4.94 13.13
CA LYS A 428 20.05 -4.45 14.52
C LYS A 428 19.23 -5.38 15.43
N ASN A 429 18.17 -5.99 14.91
CA ASN A 429 17.24 -6.79 15.69
C ASN A 429 17.37 -8.32 15.46
N GLY A 430 18.32 -8.75 14.64
CA GLY A 430 18.49 -10.17 14.32
C GLY A 430 17.36 -10.78 13.50
N ALA A 431 16.60 -9.95 12.77
CA ALA A 431 15.50 -10.42 11.93
C ALA A 431 15.98 -11.25 10.73
N LYS A 432 15.18 -12.20 10.29
CA LYS A 432 15.44 -13.07 9.13
C LYS A 432 14.47 -12.75 8.00
N ALA A 433 14.94 -12.87 6.77
CA ALA A 433 14.13 -12.69 5.58
C ALA A 433 13.94 -13.99 4.82
N PHE A 434 12.74 -14.15 4.24
CA PHE A 434 12.34 -15.31 3.46
C PHE A 434 11.62 -14.85 2.18
N LEU A 435 11.93 -15.55 1.07
CA LEU A 435 11.18 -15.41 -0.16
C LEU A 435 10.19 -16.57 -0.23
N VAL A 436 8.90 -16.27 -0.22
CA VAL A 436 7.82 -17.28 -0.26
C VAL A 436 7.10 -17.18 -1.59
N ASN A 437 7.12 -18.26 -2.36
CA ASN A 437 6.41 -18.37 -3.61
C ASN A 437 5.02 -18.98 -3.40
N THR A 438 3.98 -18.20 -3.67
CA THR A 438 2.58 -18.62 -3.63
C THR A 438 2.02 -18.96 -5.03
N GLY A 439 2.88 -19.01 -6.03
CA GLY A 439 2.53 -19.23 -7.43
C GLY A 439 2.48 -20.69 -7.83
N TRP A 440 3.01 -21.00 -8.98
CA TRP A 440 2.94 -22.31 -9.64
C TRP A 440 4.29 -23.04 -9.59
N ASN A 441 4.25 -24.33 -9.78
CA ASN A 441 5.43 -25.19 -9.90
C ASN A 441 5.36 -26.06 -11.16
N GLY A 442 6.27 -27.01 -11.33
CA GLY A 442 6.37 -27.87 -12.50
C GLY A 442 5.17 -28.77 -12.77
N THR A 443 4.27 -28.95 -11.81
CA THR A 443 3.01 -29.69 -12.01
C THR A 443 1.97 -28.90 -12.80
N GLY A 444 2.22 -27.60 -13.06
CA GLY A 444 1.25 -26.69 -13.66
C GLY A 444 0.12 -26.27 -12.72
N LYS A 445 0.20 -26.65 -11.45
CA LYS A 445 -0.76 -26.27 -10.40
C LYS A 445 -0.15 -25.22 -9.47
N ARG A 446 -1.00 -24.38 -8.92
CA ARG A 446 -0.62 -23.43 -7.89
C ARG A 446 -0.29 -24.17 -6.59
N ILE A 447 0.74 -23.71 -5.89
CA ILE A 447 1.09 -24.18 -4.55
C ILE A 447 -0.12 -24.01 -3.65
N THR A 448 -0.49 -25.04 -2.89
CA THR A 448 -1.72 -25.01 -2.09
C THR A 448 -1.62 -24.00 -0.94
N ILE A 449 -2.76 -23.43 -0.55
CA ILE A 449 -2.84 -22.56 0.63
C ILE A 449 -2.41 -23.33 1.89
N LYS A 450 -2.72 -24.63 1.97
CA LYS A 450 -2.32 -25.50 3.07
C LYS A 450 -0.78 -25.57 3.20
N ASP A 451 -0.08 -25.81 2.10
CA ASP A 451 1.39 -25.85 2.11
C ASP A 451 2.00 -24.48 2.41
N THR A 452 1.44 -23.43 1.83
CA THR A 452 1.87 -22.04 2.10
C THR A 452 1.70 -21.68 3.57
N ARG A 453 0.57 -22.02 4.18
CA ARG A 453 0.35 -21.79 5.61
C ARG A 453 1.30 -22.60 6.49
N GLY A 454 1.57 -23.86 6.11
CA GLY A 454 2.59 -24.68 6.77
C GLY A 454 3.98 -24.05 6.72
N ILE A 455 4.35 -23.47 5.59
CA ILE A 455 5.61 -22.73 5.42
C ILE A 455 5.63 -21.50 6.32
N ILE A 456 4.58 -20.69 6.33
CA ILE A 456 4.48 -19.51 7.20
C ILE A 456 4.58 -19.91 8.67
N ASP A 457 3.89 -20.97 9.10
CA ASP A 457 3.98 -21.47 10.47
C ASP A 457 5.42 -21.91 10.81
N ALA A 458 6.12 -22.59 9.90
CA ALA A 458 7.52 -22.99 10.10
C ALA A 458 8.48 -21.79 10.19
N ILE A 459 8.18 -20.70 9.49
CA ILE A 459 8.91 -19.43 9.61
C ILE A 459 8.66 -18.82 11.00
N LEU A 460 7.40 -18.66 11.36
CA LEU A 460 6.99 -17.94 12.58
C LEU A 460 7.43 -18.65 13.87
N ASN A 461 7.44 -19.98 13.88
CA ASN A 461 7.88 -20.75 15.04
C ASN A 461 9.38 -21.12 15.02
N GLY A 462 10.11 -20.73 13.97
CA GLY A 462 11.55 -20.94 13.84
C GLY A 462 11.97 -22.34 13.35
N ASP A 463 11.05 -23.23 12.98
CA ASP A 463 11.37 -24.59 12.51
C ASP A 463 12.20 -24.56 11.23
N ILE A 464 11.98 -23.60 10.35
CA ILE A 464 12.73 -23.45 9.09
C ILE A 464 14.23 -23.25 9.33
N LEU A 465 14.61 -22.58 10.42
CA LEU A 465 16.02 -22.33 10.76
C LEU A 465 16.72 -23.56 11.34
N LYS A 466 15.98 -24.59 11.72
CA LYS A 466 16.49 -25.85 12.24
C LYS A 466 16.50 -26.96 11.19
N ALA A 467 15.81 -26.75 10.08
CA ALA A 467 15.70 -27.73 9.00
C ALA A 467 17.04 -27.87 8.24
N PRO A 468 17.34 -29.06 7.71
CA PRO A 468 18.45 -29.22 6.76
C PRO A 468 18.13 -28.45 5.47
N THR A 469 19.16 -27.86 4.87
CA THR A 469 19.04 -27.01 3.69
C THR A 469 19.93 -27.46 2.55
N LYS A 470 19.61 -27.01 1.34
CA LYS A 470 20.44 -27.09 0.15
C LYS A 470 20.29 -25.81 -0.68
N LYS A 471 21.18 -25.60 -1.65
CA LYS A 471 21.12 -24.46 -2.57
C LYS A 471 20.54 -24.85 -3.92
N ILE A 472 19.74 -23.96 -4.49
CA ILE A 472 19.16 -24.11 -5.83
C ILE A 472 20.13 -23.53 -6.87
N PRO A 473 20.42 -24.23 -7.97
CA PRO A 473 21.27 -23.71 -9.05
C PRO A 473 20.79 -22.39 -9.63
N MET A 474 21.68 -21.58 -10.20
CA MET A 474 21.50 -20.27 -10.82
C MET A 474 21.11 -19.16 -9.84
N PHE A 475 20.15 -19.40 -8.99
CA PHE A 475 19.65 -18.41 -8.02
C PHE A 475 20.43 -18.40 -6.70
N ASP A 476 21.18 -19.46 -6.43
CA ASP A 476 21.93 -19.67 -5.18
C ASP A 476 21.07 -19.49 -3.92
N LEU A 477 19.76 -19.77 -4.05
CA LEU A 477 18.79 -19.66 -2.96
C LEU A 477 18.91 -20.89 -2.04
N GLU A 478 18.98 -20.61 -0.74
CA GLU A 478 18.99 -21.65 0.30
C GLU A 478 17.55 -22.10 0.58
N VAL A 479 17.28 -23.38 0.42
CA VAL A 479 15.94 -23.96 0.60
C VAL A 479 15.98 -25.10 1.63
N PRO A 480 14.94 -25.23 2.47
CA PRO A 480 14.82 -26.38 3.35
C PRO A 480 14.52 -27.64 2.53
N THR A 481 15.01 -28.79 3.00
CA THR A 481 14.72 -30.10 2.38
C THR A 481 13.51 -30.79 3.00
N GLU A 482 13.11 -30.34 4.19
CA GLU A 482 11.91 -30.83 4.90
C GLU A 482 11.38 -29.72 5.81
N LEU A 483 10.07 -29.66 5.98
CA LEU A 483 9.38 -28.77 6.93
C LEU A 483 8.17 -29.50 7.53
N PRO A 484 7.86 -29.30 8.83
CA PRO A 484 6.67 -29.88 9.44
C PRO A 484 5.38 -29.46 8.71
N GLY A 485 4.53 -30.43 8.38
CA GLY A 485 3.22 -30.17 7.77
C GLY A 485 3.25 -29.69 6.31
N VAL A 486 4.41 -29.72 5.66
CA VAL A 486 4.59 -29.34 4.26
C VAL A 486 5.05 -30.57 3.46
N ASP A 487 4.50 -30.74 2.26
CA ASP A 487 4.97 -31.79 1.34
C ASP A 487 6.42 -31.51 0.93
N SER A 488 7.33 -32.38 1.32
CA SER A 488 8.76 -32.24 0.98
C SER A 488 9.04 -32.34 -0.52
N GLY A 489 8.15 -32.98 -1.29
CA GLY A 489 8.27 -33.12 -2.75
C GLY A 489 8.15 -31.81 -3.52
N ILE A 490 7.67 -30.71 -2.89
CA ILE A 490 7.54 -29.39 -3.53
C ILE A 490 8.69 -28.43 -3.20
N LEU A 491 9.47 -28.70 -2.15
CA LEU A 491 10.46 -27.75 -1.60
C LEU A 491 11.62 -27.45 -2.56
N ASP A 492 12.05 -28.44 -3.32
CA ASP A 492 12.92 -28.22 -4.48
C ASP A 492 12.06 -28.18 -5.74
N PRO A 493 11.96 -27.04 -6.44
CA PRO A 493 11.06 -26.92 -7.59
C PRO A 493 11.41 -27.88 -8.74
N ARG A 494 12.66 -28.35 -8.83
CA ARG A 494 13.09 -29.35 -9.85
C ARG A 494 12.38 -30.68 -9.68
N ASP A 495 12.06 -31.06 -8.45
CA ASP A 495 11.38 -32.33 -8.13
C ASP A 495 9.89 -32.34 -8.55
N THR A 496 9.33 -31.18 -8.90
CA THR A 496 7.96 -31.05 -9.40
C THR A 496 7.85 -31.28 -10.91
N TYR A 497 8.97 -31.37 -11.62
CA TYR A 497 9.05 -31.61 -13.05
C TYR A 497 9.30 -33.08 -13.34
N ALA A 498 8.67 -33.61 -14.40
CA ALA A 498 8.98 -34.95 -14.91
C ALA A 498 10.42 -35.05 -15.46
N ASP A 499 10.92 -33.91 -16.02
CA ASP A 499 12.28 -33.75 -16.54
C ASP A 499 12.86 -32.47 -15.99
N ALA A 500 13.90 -32.57 -15.18
CA ALA A 500 14.57 -31.42 -14.56
C ALA A 500 15.21 -30.45 -15.58
N SER A 501 15.49 -30.89 -16.80
CA SER A 501 16.00 -30.01 -17.86
C SER A 501 15.00 -28.95 -18.28
N VAL A 502 13.70 -29.24 -18.16
CA VAL A 502 12.62 -28.24 -18.42
C VAL A 502 12.67 -27.12 -17.38
N TRP A 503 12.89 -27.47 -16.12
CA TRP A 503 13.10 -26.46 -15.08
C TRP A 503 14.32 -25.60 -15.39
N GLU A 504 15.43 -26.20 -15.78
CA GLU A 504 16.69 -25.50 -16.07
C GLU A 504 16.50 -24.45 -17.18
N GLU A 505 15.79 -24.78 -18.25
CA GLU A 505 15.48 -23.86 -19.34
C GLU A 505 14.65 -22.67 -18.87
N LYS A 506 13.57 -22.95 -18.12
CA LYS A 506 12.71 -21.89 -17.54
C LYS A 506 13.46 -21.03 -16.52
N ALA A 507 14.34 -21.65 -15.74
CA ALA A 507 15.16 -20.95 -14.76
C ALA A 507 16.15 -19.98 -15.42
N LYS A 508 16.75 -20.37 -16.55
CA LYS A 508 17.60 -19.46 -17.36
C LYS A 508 16.82 -18.26 -17.87
N ASP A 509 15.60 -18.48 -18.37
CA ASP A 509 14.75 -17.38 -18.83
C ASP A 509 14.40 -16.43 -17.68
N LEU A 510 13.93 -16.94 -16.56
CA LEU A 510 13.56 -16.10 -15.39
C LEU A 510 14.79 -15.39 -14.81
N ALA A 511 15.92 -16.07 -14.67
CA ALA A 511 17.17 -15.48 -14.21
C ALA A 511 17.60 -14.30 -15.12
N GLY A 512 17.50 -14.47 -16.44
CA GLY A 512 17.76 -13.38 -17.39
C GLY A 512 16.84 -12.18 -17.21
N ARG A 513 15.58 -12.40 -16.89
CA ARG A 513 14.60 -11.33 -16.61
C ARG A 513 14.93 -10.56 -15.32
N PHE A 514 15.33 -11.26 -14.27
CA PHE A 514 15.82 -10.62 -13.04
C PHE A 514 17.07 -9.76 -13.30
N ILE A 515 18.05 -10.30 -13.98
CA ILE A 515 19.31 -9.59 -14.31
C ILE A 515 18.99 -8.33 -15.14
N LYS A 516 18.16 -8.47 -16.16
CA LYS A 516 17.74 -7.33 -17.00
C LYS A 516 17.02 -6.24 -16.20
N ASN A 517 16.11 -6.64 -15.30
CA ASN A 517 15.41 -5.68 -14.45
C ASN A 517 16.36 -4.98 -13.47
N PHE A 518 17.30 -5.73 -12.90
CA PHE A 518 18.21 -5.18 -11.89
C PHE A 518 19.24 -4.20 -12.45
N ALA A 519 19.54 -4.27 -13.75
CA ALA A 519 20.50 -3.39 -14.43
C ALA A 519 20.22 -1.89 -14.19
N LYS A 520 18.95 -1.51 -14.02
CA LYS A 520 18.55 -0.13 -13.70
C LYS A 520 19.09 0.40 -12.36
N TYR A 521 19.54 -0.47 -11.47
CA TYR A 521 20.11 -0.09 -10.16
C TYR A 521 21.65 -0.05 -10.18
N GLU A 522 22.29 -0.50 -11.24
CA GLU A 522 23.74 -0.55 -11.34
C GLU A 522 24.39 0.83 -11.54
N GLY A 523 23.58 1.87 -11.76
CA GLY A 523 24.03 3.26 -11.91
C GLY A 523 24.56 3.88 -10.59
N ASN A 524 24.30 3.27 -9.43
CA ASN A 524 24.85 3.71 -8.15
C ASN A 524 25.63 2.58 -7.45
N GLU A 525 26.52 2.96 -6.56
CA GLU A 525 27.42 2.02 -5.87
C GLU A 525 26.66 0.99 -5.00
N ALA A 526 25.57 1.40 -4.36
CA ALA A 526 24.75 0.50 -3.55
C ALA A 526 24.09 -0.60 -4.40
N GLY A 527 23.61 -0.26 -5.59
CA GLY A 527 23.06 -1.23 -6.53
C GLY A 527 24.11 -2.15 -7.14
N LYS A 528 25.26 -1.60 -7.56
CA LYS A 528 26.38 -2.41 -8.09
C LYS A 528 26.84 -3.49 -7.10
N ALA A 529 26.93 -3.16 -5.83
CA ALA A 529 27.37 -4.08 -4.78
C ALA A 529 26.44 -5.30 -4.61
N LEU A 530 25.20 -5.24 -5.09
CA LEU A 530 24.20 -6.27 -4.95
C LEU A 530 24.08 -7.22 -6.16
N VAL A 531 24.71 -6.91 -7.27
CA VAL A 531 24.61 -7.73 -8.50
C VAL A 531 24.99 -9.19 -8.25
N ALA A 532 26.01 -9.44 -7.44
CA ALA A 532 26.48 -10.78 -7.11
C ALA A 532 25.48 -11.58 -6.25
N ALA A 533 24.51 -10.94 -5.59
CA ALA A 533 23.46 -11.59 -4.81
C ALA A 533 22.28 -12.08 -5.67
N GLY A 534 22.19 -11.65 -6.90
CA GLY A 534 21.18 -12.07 -7.85
C GLY A 534 21.50 -13.37 -8.58
N PRO A 535 20.61 -13.78 -9.51
CA PRO A 535 20.82 -14.95 -10.33
C PRO A 535 22.08 -14.84 -11.20
N LYS A 536 22.65 -15.97 -11.54
CA LYS A 536 23.82 -16.13 -12.43
C LYS A 536 23.47 -17.07 -13.59
N LEU A 537 23.81 -16.68 -14.80
CA LEU A 537 23.63 -17.49 -16.01
C LEU A 537 24.92 -18.28 -16.33
#